data_29c76f96846f6c28014d7b8f3ba84fb8
#
_entry.id   29c76f96846f6c28014d7b8f3ba84fb8
#
_cell.length_a   1.000
_cell.length_b   1.000
_cell.length_c   1.000
_cell.angle_alpha   90.00
_cell.angle_beta   90.00
_cell.angle_gamma   90.00
#
_symmetry.space_group_name_H-M   'P 1'
#
loop_
_entity.id
_entity.type
_entity.pdbx_description
1 polymer ?
#
loop_
_entity_poly.entity_id
_entity_poly.type
_entity_poly.pdbx_seq_one_letter_code
_entity_poly.pdbx_strand_id
1 'polypeptide(L)'
;MLVQNNKNQCKDNNLLHVSHFVGLSGVGGVQRNFVEYINSRTVLESDSSFFHKIYTLGSVDSQYKLKKEVFDIKRLTNLLSLILDITSRNKIVHFYNNLTSIKVVIFLFLLPVHNLILHERGVIWNLPYFRRPLLLFVIWKARLVLTNSNATKIMLEKKFNITSKKVRVIHNGINTKVKCTKKKLLHDKSSIFHIGFIGRLDTPKGVHVLIEAMRHLVGKNIELVIAGDGILEYFLKKQAKDYKNISFIGRVENPYRFLSSIELLVVPSIREPLGNVCLEAGLCRIPVLAANIDGIPEIIENKVTGELINATDRISIYMPEGAVPLPNFVVNPTNQQLQIPRQINPLLLARKILELSEKPALLEYYAENLHSKVMDYFNIDRFSSELHAVYREINTSKSITHKIDN
;
A
#
# COMPACT_ATOMS: atom_id res chain seq x y z
N MET A 1 -6.99 -56.16 -14.43
CA MET A 1 -5.97 -55.08 -14.41
C MET A 1 -6.32 -53.92 -15.36
N LEU A 2 -7.51 -53.30 -15.22
CA LEU A 2 -7.99 -52.19 -16.09
C LEU A 2 -9.11 -51.40 -15.39
N VAL A 3 -8.90 -50.88 -14.16
CA VAL A 3 -9.88 -50.01 -13.45
C VAL A 3 -9.17 -48.95 -12.56
N GLN A 4 -7.99 -48.52 -12.88
CA GLN A 4 -7.31 -47.51 -12.02
C GLN A 4 -6.92 -46.18 -12.72
N ASN A 5 -7.27 -45.95 -13.99
CA ASN A 5 -6.84 -44.77 -14.73
C ASN A 5 -7.90 -43.65 -14.91
N ASN A 6 -9.10 -43.79 -14.35
CA ASN A 6 -10.15 -42.74 -14.59
C ASN A 6 -10.45 -41.81 -13.42
N LYS A 7 -9.68 -41.83 -12.31
CA LYS A 7 -9.93 -40.93 -11.16
C LYS A 7 -9.15 -39.61 -11.20
N ASN A 8 -8.13 -39.46 -12.05
CA ASN A 8 -7.31 -38.25 -12.11
C ASN A 8 -7.76 -37.22 -13.18
N GLN A 9 -8.61 -37.58 -14.14
CA GLN A 9 -9.06 -36.64 -15.18
C GLN A 9 -10.29 -35.81 -14.79
N CYS A 10 -11.03 -36.15 -13.75
CA CYS A 10 -12.21 -35.38 -13.30
C CYS A 10 -11.88 -34.24 -12.29
N LYS A 11 -10.67 -34.11 -11.77
CA LYS A 11 -10.30 -33.05 -10.81
C LYS A 11 -9.85 -31.73 -11.44
N ASP A 12 -9.43 -31.71 -12.70
CA ASP A 12 -8.84 -30.53 -13.35
C ASP A 12 -9.86 -29.54 -13.95
N ASN A 13 -11.14 -29.93 -14.10
CA ASN A 13 -12.12 -29.09 -14.81
C ASN A 13 -12.71 -27.92 -14.02
N ASN A 14 -12.35 -27.73 -12.74
CA ASN A 14 -12.88 -26.63 -11.91
C ASN A 14 -11.81 -25.68 -11.34
N LEU A 15 -10.54 -25.84 -11.69
CA LEU A 15 -9.45 -25.04 -11.14
C LEU A 15 -9.35 -23.70 -11.86
N LEU A 16 -9.54 -22.60 -11.13
CA LEU A 16 -9.46 -21.25 -11.69
C LEU A 16 -8.00 -20.78 -11.73
N HIS A 17 -7.48 -20.58 -12.93
CA HIS A 17 -6.10 -20.11 -13.15
C HIS A 17 -6.02 -18.60 -13.03
N VAL A 18 -5.16 -18.11 -12.12
CA VAL A 18 -4.88 -16.69 -11.89
C VAL A 18 -3.39 -16.43 -12.06
N SER A 19 -3.04 -15.65 -13.07
CA SER A 19 -1.67 -15.25 -13.38
C SER A 19 -1.42 -13.82 -12.90
N HIS A 20 -0.49 -13.66 -11.96
CA HIS A 20 -0.13 -12.38 -11.36
C HIS A 20 1.09 -11.80 -12.06
N PHE A 21 1.02 -10.54 -12.48
CA PHE A 21 2.19 -9.80 -12.96
C PHE A 21 2.53 -8.67 -11.98
N VAL A 22 3.61 -8.84 -11.23
CA VAL A 22 4.03 -7.94 -10.16
C VAL A 22 5.54 -7.73 -10.19
N GLY A 23 5.99 -6.48 -10.04
CA GLY A 23 7.42 -6.17 -9.88
C GLY A 23 7.86 -6.55 -8.45
N LEU A 24 8.79 -7.51 -8.33
CA LEU A 24 9.31 -8.01 -7.06
C LEU A 24 10.77 -7.61 -6.79
N SER A 25 11.35 -6.78 -7.67
CA SER A 25 12.66 -6.17 -7.46
C SER A 25 12.52 -4.94 -6.55
N GLY A 26 13.18 -4.96 -5.41
CA GLY A 26 13.10 -3.91 -4.38
C GLY A 26 11.92 -4.04 -3.42
N VAL A 27 11.97 -3.27 -2.33
CA VAL A 27 11.05 -3.38 -1.20
C VAL A 27 10.10 -2.20 -1.12
N GLY A 28 8.81 -2.48 -1.18
CA GLY A 28 7.75 -1.49 -1.08
C GLY A 28 6.44 -2.07 -0.58
N GLY A 29 5.47 -1.19 -0.28
CA GLY A 29 4.16 -1.61 0.25
C GLY A 29 3.36 -2.52 -0.69
N VAL A 30 3.53 -2.37 -2.00
CA VAL A 30 2.87 -3.23 -3.02
C VAL A 30 3.43 -4.63 -2.96
N GLN A 31 4.76 -4.74 -2.99
CA GLN A 31 5.48 -6.01 -2.96
C GLN A 31 5.20 -6.78 -1.68
N ARG A 32 5.33 -6.12 -0.52
CA ARG A 32 5.05 -6.74 0.79
C ARG A 32 3.63 -7.27 0.86
N ASN A 33 2.64 -6.46 0.52
CA ASN A 33 1.25 -6.89 0.56
C ASN A 33 0.98 -8.05 -0.42
N PHE A 34 1.60 -8.05 -1.62
CA PHE A 34 1.47 -9.19 -2.55
C PHE A 34 2.10 -10.47 -1.98
N VAL A 35 3.29 -10.38 -1.38
CA VAL A 35 3.96 -11.53 -0.76
C VAL A 35 3.15 -12.07 0.43
N GLU A 36 2.59 -11.20 1.27
CA GLU A 36 1.70 -11.60 2.35
C GLU A 36 0.43 -12.29 1.82
N TYR A 37 -0.17 -11.74 0.75
CA TYR A 37 -1.33 -12.33 0.09
C TYR A 37 -1.03 -13.74 -0.43
N ILE A 38 0.01 -13.90 -1.25
CA ILE A 38 0.28 -15.19 -1.92
C ILE A 38 0.73 -16.28 -0.92
N ASN A 39 1.26 -15.86 0.23
CA ASN A 39 1.65 -16.76 1.33
C ASN A 39 0.55 -16.89 2.41
N SER A 40 -0.61 -16.23 2.25
CA SER A 40 -1.70 -16.27 3.23
C SER A 40 -2.29 -17.68 3.33
N ARG A 41 -2.88 -17.97 4.50
CA ARG A 41 -3.56 -19.23 4.73
C ARG A 41 -4.69 -19.45 3.72
N THR A 42 -5.48 -18.42 3.46
CA THR A 42 -6.58 -18.45 2.49
C THR A 42 -6.12 -18.88 1.10
N VAL A 43 -4.98 -18.36 0.61
CA VAL A 43 -4.43 -18.75 -0.70
C VAL A 43 -3.88 -20.18 -0.68
N LEU A 44 -3.15 -20.56 0.37
CA LEU A 44 -2.55 -21.89 0.48
C LEU A 44 -3.59 -23.00 0.65
N GLU A 45 -4.68 -22.74 1.39
CA GLU A 45 -5.77 -23.71 1.58
C GLU A 45 -6.74 -23.76 0.39
N SER A 46 -6.71 -22.77 -0.51
CA SER A 46 -7.54 -22.73 -1.72
C SER A 46 -6.95 -23.42 -2.95
N ASP A 47 -5.82 -24.11 -2.81
CA ASP A 47 -5.12 -24.74 -3.95
C ASP A 47 -5.97 -25.77 -4.72
N SER A 48 -7.07 -26.28 -4.13
CA SER A 48 -8.07 -27.10 -4.84
C SER A 48 -9.03 -26.30 -5.75
N SER A 49 -9.10 -24.97 -5.58
CA SER A 49 -10.00 -24.08 -6.33
C SER A 49 -9.27 -23.06 -7.20
N PHE A 50 -8.04 -22.72 -6.84
CA PHE A 50 -7.25 -21.69 -7.52
C PHE A 50 -5.82 -22.17 -7.79
N PHE A 51 -5.38 -21.98 -9.03
CA PHE A 51 -3.98 -22.13 -9.41
C PHE A 51 -3.37 -20.76 -9.62
N HIS A 52 -2.43 -20.38 -8.76
CA HIS A 52 -1.74 -19.09 -8.83
C HIS A 52 -0.37 -19.22 -9.51
N LYS A 53 -0.16 -18.45 -10.57
CA LYS A 53 1.12 -18.32 -11.28
C LYS A 53 1.64 -16.89 -11.14
N ILE A 54 2.93 -16.73 -10.85
CA ILE A 54 3.53 -15.42 -10.55
C ILE A 54 4.56 -15.07 -11.60
N TYR A 55 4.37 -13.95 -12.27
CA TYR A 55 5.32 -13.38 -13.21
C TYR A 55 5.93 -12.10 -12.65
N THR A 56 7.23 -11.91 -12.86
CA THR A 56 7.94 -10.69 -12.48
C THR A 56 8.89 -10.25 -13.58
N LEU A 57 9.32 -9.00 -13.55
CA LEU A 57 10.37 -8.47 -14.41
C LEU A 57 11.66 -8.38 -13.60
N GLY A 58 12.58 -9.30 -13.83
CA GLY A 58 13.87 -9.38 -13.14
C GLY A 58 13.84 -10.22 -11.87
N SER A 59 14.92 -10.14 -11.08
CA SER A 59 15.10 -10.93 -9.87
C SER A 59 14.13 -10.53 -8.76
N VAL A 60 13.73 -11.51 -7.96
CA VAL A 60 13.00 -11.28 -6.71
C VAL A 60 13.99 -10.79 -5.63
N ASP A 61 13.60 -9.75 -4.90
CA ASP A 61 14.39 -9.24 -3.77
C ASP A 61 14.58 -10.35 -2.71
N SER A 62 15.78 -10.48 -2.19
CA SER A 62 16.17 -11.54 -1.24
C SER A 62 15.39 -11.55 0.08
N GLN A 63 14.76 -10.42 0.43
CA GLN A 63 13.90 -10.33 1.62
C GLN A 63 12.56 -11.06 1.44
N TYR A 64 12.15 -11.37 0.20
CA TYR A 64 10.88 -12.02 -0.04
C TYR A 64 11.01 -13.54 -0.12
N LYS A 65 10.37 -14.22 0.81
CA LYS A 65 10.23 -15.67 0.81
C LYS A 65 8.87 -16.03 0.23
N LEU A 66 8.85 -16.50 -1.01
CA LEU A 66 7.65 -16.92 -1.70
C LEU A 66 7.52 -18.45 -1.64
N LYS A 67 6.33 -18.94 -1.29
CA LYS A 67 6.02 -20.38 -1.26
C LYS A 67 5.62 -20.93 -2.63
N LYS A 68 5.40 -20.06 -3.61
CA LYS A 68 5.05 -20.41 -5.00
C LYS A 68 6.17 -19.99 -5.95
N GLU A 69 6.30 -20.71 -7.06
CA GLU A 69 7.32 -20.43 -8.08
C GLU A 69 7.06 -19.10 -8.78
N VAL A 70 8.15 -18.39 -9.10
CA VAL A 70 8.13 -17.07 -9.77
C VAL A 70 8.85 -17.16 -11.11
N PHE A 71 8.19 -16.69 -12.15
CA PHE A 71 8.65 -16.73 -13.53
C PHE A 71 9.16 -15.34 -13.97
N ASP A 72 10.47 -15.21 -14.18
CA ASP A 72 11.05 -13.98 -14.74
C ASP A 72 10.76 -13.87 -16.24
N ILE A 73 10.01 -12.85 -16.65
CA ILE A 73 9.64 -12.63 -18.06
C ILE A 73 10.81 -12.12 -18.93
N LYS A 74 11.99 -11.89 -18.38
CA LYS A 74 13.20 -11.71 -19.21
C LYS A 74 13.55 -12.97 -19.98
N ARG A 75 13.14 -14.14 -19.49
CA ARG A 75 13.26 -15.40 -20.24
C ARG A 75 12.12 -15.50 -21.24
N LEU A 76 12.44 -15.72 -22.51
CA LEU A 76 11.48 -15.75 -23.63
C LEU A 76 10.35 -16.77 -23.40
N THR A 77 10.67 -17.95 -22.86
CA THR A 77 9.68 -18.98 -22.54
C THR A 77 8.63 -18.51 -21.53
N ASN A 78 9.06 -17.75 -20.51
CA ASN A 78 8.16 -17.19 -19.50
C ASN A 78 7.32 -16.04 -20.08
N LEU A 79 7.90 -15.22 -20.95
CA LEU A 79 7.17 -14.17 -21.66
C LEU A 79 6.09 -14.77 -22.58
N LEU A 80 6.41 -15.80 -23.36
CA LEU A 80 5.44 -16.52 -24.18
C LEU A 80 4.34 -17.14 -23.32
N SER A 81 4.68 -17.70 -22.16
CA SER A 81 3.69 -18.23 -21.23
C SER A 81 2.75 -17.13 -20.69
N LEU A 82 3.27 -15.94 -20.36
CA LEU A 82 2.43 -14.80 -19.95
C LEU A 82 1.52 -14.34 -21.10
N ILE A 83 2.00 -14.32 -22.35
CA ILE A 83 1.19 -13.99 -23.53
C ILE A 83 0.04 -14.98 -23.68
N LEU A 84 0.31 -16.29 -23.57
CA LEU A 84 -0.72 -17.32 -23.63
C LEU A 84 -1.75 -17.18 -22.49
N ASP A 85 -1.32 -16.77 -21.30
CA ASP A 85 -2.23 -16.53 -20.17
C ASP A 85 -3.11 -15.28 -20.43
N ILE A 86 -2.56 -14.18 -20.98
CA ILE A 86 -3.29 -12.95 -21.30
C ILE A 86 -4.33 -13.17 -22.40
N THR A 87 -3.99 -13.97 -23.42
CA THR A 87 -4.85 -14.26 -24.56
C THR A 87 -5.86 -15.39 -24.31
N SER A 88 -5.72 -16.08 -23.18
CA SER A 88 -6.65 -17.14 -22.79
C SER A 88 -7.98 -16.60 -22.32
N ARG A 89 -9.08 -17.15 -22.81
CA ARG A 89 -10.43 -16.86 -22.29
C ARG A 89 -10.70 -17.50 -20.93
N ASN A 90 -9.95 -18.54 -20.56
CA ASN A 90 -10.20 -19.34 -19.36
C ASN A 90 -9.31 -18.96 -18.17
N LYS A 91 -8.34 -18.06 -18.37
CA LYS A 91 -7.44 -17.59 -17.31
C LYS A 91 -7.74 -16.16 -16.94
N ILE A 92 -7.46 -15.79 -15.69
CA ILE A 92 -7.49 -14.42 -15.20
C ILE A 92 -6.05 -13.93 -15.10
N VAL A 93 -5.78 -12.71 -15.58
CA VAL A 93 -4.47 -12.08 -15.44
C VAL A 93 -4.62 -10.83 -14.60
N HIS A 94 -3.83 -10.73 -13.53
CA HIS A 94 -3.89 -9.66 -12.56
C HIS A 94 -2.58 -8.88 -12.55
N PHE A 95 -2.60 -7.63 -13.01
CA PHE A 95 -1.45 -6.73 -13.08
C PHE A 95 -1.44 -5.77 -11.91
N TYR A 96 -0.28 -5.62 -11.25
CA TYR A 96 -0.06 -4.74 -10.11
C TYR A 96 0.78 -3.53 -10.52
N ASN A 97 0.23 -2.30 -10.37
CA ASN A 97 0.91 -1.01 -10.61
C ASN A 97 1.51 -0.79 -12.02
N ASN A 98 1.05 -1.50 -13.04
CA ASN A 98 1.61 -1.42 -14.38
C ASN A 98 0.81 -0.55 -15.37
N LEU A 99 -0.11 0.28 -14.87
CA LEU A 99 -1.01 1.13 -15.67
C LEU A 99 -0.30 2.19 -16.52
N THR A 100 0.93 2.53 -16.18
CA THR A 100 1.60 3.72 -16.71
C THR A 100 2.80 3.43 -17.60
N SER A 101 3.19 2.17 -17.68
CA SER A 101 4.32 1.74 -18.52
C SER A 101 3.91 1.74 -19.98
N ILE A 102 4.53 2.60 -20.80
CA ILE A 102 4.32 2.63 -22.26
C ILE A 102 4.57 1.23 -22.88
N LYS A 103 5.58 0.52 -22.38
CA LYS A 103 5.88 -0.85 -22.85
C LYS A 103 4.72 -1.80 -22.60
N VAL A 104 4.09 -1.72 -21.41
CA VAL A 104 2.92 -2.54 -21.08
C VAL A 104 1.71 -2.12 -21.93
N VAL A 105 1.51 -0.83 -22.18
CA VAL A 105 0.42 -0.34 -23.04
C VAL A 105 0.55 -0.88 -24.46
N ILE A 106 1.74 -0.77 -25.07
CA ILE A 106 2.01 -1.30 -26.41
C ILE A 106 1.83 -2.82 -26.45
N PHE A 107 2.35 -3.51 -25.44
CA PHE A 107 2.19 -4.97 -25.31
C PHE A 107 0.72 -5.38 -25.27
N LEU A 108 -0.10 -4.72 -24.44
CA LEU A 108 -1.54 -4.99 -24.36
C LEU A 108 -2.31 -4.56 -25.62
N PHE A 109 -1.78 -3.57 -26.39
CA PHE A 109 -2.38 -3.15 -27.65
C PHE A 109 -2.34 -4.27 -28.70
N LEU A 110 -1.22 -4.98 -28.77
CA LEU A 110 -0.97 -6.01 -29.78
C LEU A 110 -1.67 -7.36 -29.46
N LEU A 111 -2.23 -7.51 -28.27
CA LEU A 111 -2.79 -8.79 -27.81
C LEU A 111 -4.32 -8.75 -27.67
N PRO A 112 -5.02 -9.87 -28.00
CA PRO A 112 -6.42 -10.08 -27.64
C PRO A 112 -6.52 -10.36 -26.13
N VAL A 113 -6.80 -9.33 -25.34
CA VAL A 113 -6.90 -9.42 -23.87
C VAL A 113 -8.33 -9.71 -23.47
N HIS A 114 -8.56 -10.75 -22.61
CA HIS A 114 -9.90 -11.15 -22.21
C HIS A 114 -10.25 -10.84 -20.77
N ASN A 115 -9.47 -11.33 -19.79
CA ASN A 115 -9.80 -11.23 -18.37
C ASN A 115 -8.69 -10.56 -17.58
N LEU A 116 -8.35 -9.34 -17.98
CA LEU A 116 -7.34 -8.53 -17.31
C LEU A 116 -7.94 -7.77 -16.14
N ILE A 117 -7.34 -7.94 -14.96
CA ILE A 117 -7.55 -7.11 -13.78
C ILE A 117 -6.33 -6.18 -13.64
N LEU A 118 -6.57 -4.92 -13.42
CA LEU A 118 -5.55 -3.93 -13.11
C LEU A 118 -5.69 -3.53 -11.64
N HIS A 119 -4.58 -3.49 -10.89
CA HIS A 119 -4.60 -3.10 -9.49
C HIS A 119 -3.74 -1.85 -9.29
N GLU A 120 -4.41 -0.70 -9.20
CA GLU A 120 -3.77 0.59 -8.97
C GLU A 120 -3.57 0.83 -7.48
N ARG A 121 -2.34 1.19 -7.08
CA ARG A 121 -1.93 1.28 -5.68
C ARG A 121 -1.10 2.53 -5.37
N GLY A 122 -1.27 3.61 -6.13
CA GLY A 122 -0.69 4.92 -5.85
C GLY A 122 0.22 5.50 -6.92
N VAL A 123 0.39 4.86 -8.07
CA VAL A 123 1.18 5.41 -9.19
C VAL A 123 0.45 6.57 -9.88
N ILE A 124 -0.88 6.56 -9.85
CA ILE A 124 -1.75 7.49 -10.55
C ILE A 124 -1.55 8.96 -10.14
N TRP A 125 -1.12 9.23 -8.90
CA TRP A 125 -0.90 10.61 -8.42
C TRP A 125 0.09 11.37 -9.29
N ASN A 126 1.21 10.73 -9.66
CA ASN A 126 2.29 11.33 -10.44
C ASN A 126 2.15 11.11 -11.94
N LEU A 127 1.07 10.45 -12.39
CA LEU A 127 0.81 10.27 -13.81
C LEU A 127 0.42 11.60 -14.45
N PRO A 128 1.17 12.11 -15.45
CA PRO A 128 0.82 13.34 -16.16
C PRO A 128 -0.49 13.19 -16.93
N TYR A 129 -1.28 14.27 -16.98
CA TYR A 129 -2.59 14.26 -17.63
C TYR A 129 -2.53 13.92 -19.13
N PHE A 130 -1.46 14.30 -19.83
CA PHE A 130 -1.28 13.96 -21.25
C PHE A 130 -1.20 12.45 -21.51
N ARG A 131 -0.93 11.62 -20.49
CA ARG A 131 -0.99 10.15 -20.60
C ARG A 131 -2.39 9.57 -20.42
N ARG A 132 -3.40 10.40 -20.21
CA ARG A 132 -4.80 9.97 -20.07
C ARG A 132 -5.27 9.05 -21.22
N PRO A 133 -4.98 9.31 -22.52
CA PRO A 133 -5.41 8.40 -23.59
C PRO A 133 -4.87 6.98 -23.43
N LEU A 134 -3.60 6.84 -23.03
CA LEU A 134 -2.98 5.54 -22.77
C LEU A 134 -3.64 4.84 -21.58
N LEU A 135 -3.91 5.58 -20.51
CA LEU A 135 -4.60 5.08 -19.34
C LEU A 135 -6.02 4.60 -19.68
N LEU A 136 -6.79 5.40 -20.42
CA LEU A 136 -8.14 5.03 -20.86
C LEU A 136 -8.13 3.77 -21.71
N PHE A 137 -7.15 3.64 -22.62
CA PHE A 137 -7.00 2.44 -23.44
C PHE A 137 -6.74 1.18 -22.58
N VAL A 138 -5.83 1.25 -21.60
CA VAL A 138 -5.53 0.10 -20.74
C VAL A 138 -6.73 -0.26 -19.87
N ILE A 139 -7.45 0.74 -19.35
CA ILE A 139 -8.69 0.53 -18.59
C ILE A 139 -9.81 -0.04 -19.47
N TRP A 140 -9.90 0.39 -20.72
CA TRP A 140 -10.85 -0.19 -21.68
C TRP A 140 -10.58 -1.67 -21.91
N LYS A 141 -9.31 -2.08 -22.08
CA LYS A 141 -8.90 -3.49 -22.18
C LYS A 141 -9.15 -4.28 -20.90
N ALA A 142 -9.14 -3.65 -19.74
CA ALA A 142 -9.36 -4.32 -18.47
C ALA A 142 -10.83 -4.69 -18.26
N ARG A 143 -11.06 -5.86 -17.69
CA ARG A 143 -12.36 -6.30 -17.18
C ARG A 143 -12.75 -5.51 -15.92
N LEU A 144 -11.77 -5.28 -15.04
CA LEU A 144 -11.93 -4.58 -13.77
C LEU A 144 -10.65 -3.85 -13.39
N VAL A 145 -10.81 -2.70 -12.74
CA VAL A 145 -9.72 -1.97 -12.07
C VAL A 145 -9.94 -2.06 -10.56
N LEU A 146 -8.97 -2.59 -9.85
CA LEU A 146 -8.95 -2.58 -8.39
C LEU A 146 -8.12 -1.41 -7.90
N THR A 147 -8.54 -0.82 -6.79
CA THR A 147 -7.80 0.21 -6.08
C THR A 147 -7.65 -0.17 -4.61
N ASN A 148 -6.54 0.24 -4.00
CA ASN A 148 -6.23 -0.09 -2.60
C ASN A 148 -6.90 0.84 -1.59
N SER A 149 -7.61 1.89 -2.08
CA SER A 149 -8.29 2.88 -1.24
C SER A 149 -9.37 3.61 -2.04
N ASN A 150 -10.32 4.22 -1.34
CA ASN A 150 -11.27 5.17 -1.94
C ASN A 150 -10.54 6.40 -2.50
N ALA A 151 -9.49 6.87 -1.82
CA ALA A 151 -8.67 7.97 -2.34
C ALA A 151 -8.08 7.64 -3.71
N THR A 152 -7.57 6.41 -3.92
CA THR A 152 -7.07 5.96 -5.23
C THR A 152 -8.19 5.92 -6.27
N LYS A 153 -9.38 5.46 -5.90
CA LYS A 153 -10.58 5.49 -6.77
C LYS A 153 -10.97 6.91 -7.15
N ILE A 154 -11.08 7.83 -6.17
CA ILE A 154 -11.40 9.24 -6.40
C ILE A 154 -10.37 9.90 -7.32
N MET A 155 -9.09 9.60 -7.16
CA MET A 155 -8.03 10.10 -8.02
C MET A 155 -8.21 9.65 -9.48
N LEU A 156 -8.57 8.39 -9.72
CA LEU A 156 -8.89 7.89 -11.06
C LEU A 156 -10.12 8.59 -11.65
N GLU A 157 -11.17 8.72 -10.87
CA GLU A 157 -12.45 9.31 -11.31
C GLU A 157 -12.31 10.80 -11.60
N LYS A 158 -11.75 11.57 -10.66
CA LYS A 158 -11.71 13.03 -10.73
C LYS A 158 -10.59 13.58 -11.62
N LYS A 159 -9.37 13.01 -11.52
CA LYS A 159 -8.23 13.48 -12.32
C LYS A 159 -8.31 13.04 -13.78
N PHE A 160 -8.81 11.82 -14.04
CA PHE A 160 -8.79 11.23 -15.39
C PHE A 160 -10.17 10.99 -15.98
N ASN A 161 -11.25 11.36 -15.26
CA ASN A 161 -12.64 11.18 -15.67
C ASN A 161 -12.94 9.72 -16.08
N ILE A 162 -12.58 8.78 -15.19
CA ILE A 162 -12.83 7.36 -15.37
C ILE A 162 -14.13 6.99 -14.68
N THR A 163 -15.01 6.28 -15.39
CA THR A 163 -16.30 5.87 -14.84
C THR A 163 -16.16 4.86 -13.72
N SER A 164 -16.88 5.06 -12.62
CA SER A 164 -16.85 4.22 -11.42
C SER A 164 -17.28 2.76 -11.65
N LYS A 165 -18.05 2.47 -12.72
CA LYS A 165 -18.55 1.11 -13.01
C LYS A 165 -17.45 0.04 -13.17
N LYS A 166 -16.24 0.44 -13.60
CA LYS A 166 -15.10 -0.46 -13.75
C LYS A 166 -14.12 -0.42 -12.59
N VAL A 167 -14.36 0.40 -11.56
CA VAL A 167 -13.41 0.58 -10.45
C VAL A 167 -14.00 0.05 -9.14
N ARG A 168 -13.31 -0.89 -8.51
CA ARG A 168 -13.68 -1.46 -7.21
C ARG A 168 -12.56 -1.25 -6.20
N VAL A 169 -12.90 -0.86 -4.99
CA VAL A 169 -11.95 -0.73 -3.89
C VAL A 169 -11.81 -2.06 -3.17
N ILE A 170 -10.57 -2.50 -2.96
CA ILE A 170 -10.21 -3.57 -2.04
C ILE A 170 -9.04 -3.05 -1.20
N HIS A 171 -9.32 -2.69 0.06
CA HIS A 171 -8.28 -2.21 0.96
C HIS A 171 -7.22 -3.29 1.20
N ASN A 172 -5.96 -2.86 1.32
CA ASN A 172 -4.87 -3.78 1.65
C ASN A 172 -5.17 -4.56 2.93
N GLY A 173 -4.66 -5.77 2.99
CA GLY A 173 -4.60 -6.56 4.22
C GLY A 173 -3.18 -6.65 4.74
N ILE A 174 -3.03 -6.87 6.03
CA ILE A 174 -1.76 -7.13 6.71
C ILE A 174 -1.79 -8.51 7.37
N ASN A 175 -0.65 -9.18 7.45
CA ASN A 175 -0.54 -10.45 8.15
C ASN A 175 -0.65 -10.24 9.67
N THR A 176 -1.80 -10.56 10.24
CA THR A 176 -2.08 -10.38 11.67
C THR A 176 -1.43 -11.42 12.58
N LYS A 177 -0.77 -12.44 12.02
CA LYS A 177 -0.04 -13.47 12.80
C LYS A 177 1.36 -13.02 13.22
N VAL A 178 1.80 -11.85 12.79
CA VAL A 178 3.08 -11.27 13.22
C VAL A 178 3.00 -10.92 14.69
N LYS A 179 3.96 -11.43 15.47
CA LYS A 179 4.05 -11.10 16.90
C LYS A 179 4.72 -9.73 17.06
N CYS A 180 3.99 -8.79 17.62
CA CYS A 180 4.52 -7.53 18.11
C CYS A 180 4.66 -7.56 19.62
N THR A 181 5.78 -7.08 20.14
CA THR A 181 5.96 -6.93 21.59
C THR A 181 5.40 -5.58 21.99
N LYS A 182 4.29 -5.55 22.71
CA LYS A 182 3.72 -4.29 23.21
C LYS A 182 4.70 -3.65 24.19
N LYS A 183 5.17 -2.45 23.89
CA LYS A 183 5.86 -1.61 24.86
C LYS A 183 4.80 -1.08 25.84
N LYS A 184 5.01 -1.26 27.13
CA LYS A 184 4.17 -0.63 28.14
C LYS A 184 4.41 0.88 28.06
N LEU A 185 3.36 1.67 27.84
CA LEU A 185 3.47 3.12 27.92
C LEU A 185 3.89 3.49 29.33
N LEU A 186 5.07 4.07 29.46
CA LEU A 186 5.60 4.48 30.76
C LEU A 186 4.89 5.78 31.17
N HIS A 187 4.27 5.74 32.34
CA HIS A 187 3.59 6.92 32.93
C HIS A 187 4.54 7.85 33.71
N ASP A 188 5.84 7.52 33.70
CA ASP A 188 6.81 8.37 34.41
C ASP A 188 7.12 9.63 33.58
N LYS A 189 6.79 10.79 34.15
CA LYS A 189 7.06 12.11 33.54
C LYS A 189 8.56 12.38 33.33
N SER A 190 9.44 11.65 34.01
CA SER A 190 10.89 11.73 33.85
C SER A 190 11.41 10.92 32.65
N SER A 191 10.62 9.99 32.13
CA SER A 191 11.00 9.15 30.99
C SER A 191 10.93 9.92 29.67
N ILE A 192 11.85 9.59 28.74
CA ILE A 192 11.85 10.14 27.38
C ILE A 192 10.69 9.52 26.61
N PHE A 193 9.89 10.37 25.95
CA PHE A 193 8.81 9.96 25.06
C PHE A 193 9.35 9.85 23.62
N HIS A 194 9.46 8.63 23.11
CA HIS A 194 9.98 8.38 21.77
C HIS A 194 8.86 8.43 20.73
N ILE A 195 8.96 9.37 19.82
CA ILE A 195 8.14 9.37 18.62
C ILE A 195 8.92 8.79 17.44
N GLY A 196 8.24 8.13 16.53
CA GLY A 196 8.89 7.48 15.40
C GLY A 196 8.30 7.90 14.06
N PHE A 197 9.16 7.88 13.06
CA PHE A 197 8.80 7.87 11.66
C PHE A 197 9.42 6.63 11.01
N ILE A 198 8.68 5.94 10.15
CA ILE A 198 9.20 4.85 9.33
C ILE A 198 8.70 4.95 7.89
N GLY A 199 9.61 4.93 6.94
CA GLY A 199 9.30 4.98 5.52
C GLY A 199 10.45 5.48 4.66
N ARG A 200 10.22 5.59 3.34
CA ARG A 200 11.21 6.19 2.45
C ARG A 200 11.43 7.67 2.79
N LEU A 201 12.68 8.08 2.81
CA LEU A 201 13.04 9.49 2.98
C LEU A 201 12.94 10.20 1.63
N ASP A 202 11.70 10.53 1.25
CA ASP A 202 11.37 11.14 -0.04
C ASP A 202 10.29 12.22 0.14
N THR A 203 10.13 13.10 -0.85
CA THR A 203 9.27 14.30 -0.78
C THR A 203 7.83 14.03 -0.32
N PRO A 204 7.11 13.00 -0.82
CA PRO A 204 5.73 12.79 -0.43
C PRO A 204 5.53 12.41 1.04
N LYS A 205 6.59 12.01 1.74
CA LYS A 205 6.49 11.52 3.13
C LYS A 205 6.53 12.61 4.19
N GLY A 206 6.90 13.84 3.82
CA GLY A 206 6.78 14.99 4.70
C GLY A 206 7.73 15.01 5.93
N VAL A 207 8.81 14.22 5.93
CA VAL A 207 9.74 14.10 7.07
C VAL A 207 10.34 15.43 7.48
N HIS A 208 10.59 16.34 6.51
CA HIS A 208 11.09 17.68 6.77
C HIS A 208 10.16 18.49 7.70
N VAL A 209 8.84 18.27 7.62
CA VAL A 209 7.85 18.91 8.49
C VAL A 209 8.01 18.41 9.93
N LEU A 210 8.24 17.11 10.09
CA LEU A 210 8.43 16.51 11.41
C LEU A 210 9.73 16.99 12.07
N ILE A 211 10.83 17.09 11.31
CA ILE A 211 12.10 17.66 11.78
C ILE A 211 11.90 19.13 12.22
N GLU A 212 11.17 19.92 11.43
CA GLU A 212 10.87 21.31 11.79
C GLU A 212 9.98 21.40 13.04
N ALA A 213 9.03 20.47 13.21
CA ALA A 213 8.23 20.39 14.43
C ALA A 213 9.09 20.11 15.67
N MET A 214 10.12 19.25 15.56
CA MET A 214 11.03 18.94 16.67
C MET A 214 11.82 20.15 17.17
N ARG A 215 12.04 21.16 16.33
CA ARG A 215 12.65 22.43 16.75
C ARG A 215 11.86 23.10 17.88
N HIS A 216 10.53 23.01 17.84
CA HIS A 216 9.65 23.57 18.88
C HIS A 216 9.54 22.69 20.12
N LEU A 217 10.17 21.51 20.11
CA LEU A 217 10.18 20.55 21.23
C LEU A 217 11.56 20.41 21.89
N VAL A 218 12.51 21.27 21.53
CA VAL A 218 13.83 21.34 22.20
C VAL A 218 13.64 21.63 23.68
N GLY A 219 14.35 20.89 24.54
CA GLY A 219 14.22 20.99 26.01
C GLY A 219 13.01 20.24 26.61
N LYS A 220 12.21 19.57 25.80
CA LYS A 220 11.19 18.60 26.24
C LYS A 220 11.76 17.19 26.25
N ASN A 221 11.22 16.33 27.11
CA ASN A 221 11.58 14.91 27.16
C ASN A 221 10.96 14.13 25.98
N ILE A 222 11.18 14.61 24.75
CA ILE A 222 10.64 14.04 23.52
C ILE A 222 11.78 13.83 22.53
N GLU A 223 11.93 12.62 22.04
CA GLU A 223 12.92 12.24 21.02
C GLU A 223 12.26 11.67 19.78
N LEU A 224 12.82 12.02 18.61
CA LEU A 224 12.40 11.51 17.31
C LEU A 224 13.40 10.49 16.79
N VAL A 225 12.89 9.30 16.45
CA VAL A 225 13.65 8.27 15.76
C VAL A 225 13.12 8.10 14.33
N ILE A 226 13.98 8.37 13.36
CA ILE A 226 13.67 8.27 11.92
C ILE A 226 14.26 6.99 11.37
N ALA A 227 13.38 6.05 10.95
CA ALA A 227 13.73 4.79 10.31
C ALA A 227 13.43 4.87 8.81
N GLY A 228 14.44 4.61 7.99
CA GLY A 228 14.31 4.59 6.54
C GLY A 228 15.52 5.17 5.83
N ASP A 229 15.50 5.06 4.53
CA ASP A 229 16.50 5.59 3.59
C ASP A 229 15.80 6.31 2.43
N GLY A 230 16.55 7.05 1.64
CA GLY A 230 16.02 7.70 0.45
C GLY A 230 16.81 8.92 0.02
N ILE A 231 16.41 9.46 -1.12
CA ILE A 231 17.14 10.54 -1.80
C ILE A 231 17.24 11.83 -0.96
N LEU A 232 16.31 12.05 -0.03
CA LEU A 232 16.32 13.20 0.86
C LEU A 232 17.17 13.00 2.12
N GLU A 233 17.73 11.83 2.37
CA GLU A 233 18.41 11.51 3.65
C GLU A 233 19.49 12.54 4.01
N TYR A 234 20.35 12.89 3.06
CA TYR A 234 21.41 13.89 3.27
C TYR A 234 20.83 15.25 3.69
N PHE A 235 19.78 15.72 3.00
CA PHE A 235 19.16 17.02 3.27
C PHE A 235 18.42 17.04 4.60
N LEU A 236 17.74 15.94 4.94
CA LEU A 236 17.04 15.79 6.21
C LEU A 236 18.02 15.73 7.39
N LYS A 237 19.14 15.02 7.26
CA LYS A 237 20.22 15.01 8.26
C LYS A 237 20.84 16.41 8.41
N LYS A 238 21.04 17.14 7.30
CA LYS A 238 21.51 18.54 7.35
C LYS A 238 20.51 19.46 8.04
N GLN A 239 19.21 19.31 7.81
CA GLN A 239 18.15 20.06 8.51
C GLN A 239 18.14 19.76 10.02
N ALA A 240 18.41 18.51 10.40
CA ALA A 240 18.37 18.05 11.78
C ALA A 240 19.70 18.23 12.56
N LYS A 241 20.77 18.72 11.92
CA LYS A 241 22.14 18.69 12.48
C LYS A 241 22.31 19.31 13.87
N ASP A 242 21.50 20.33 14.17
CA ASP A 242 21.60 21.11 15.42
C ASP A 242 20.61 20.57 16.50
N TYR A 243 19.83 19.51 16.21
CA TYR A 243 18.83 18.97 17.11
C TYR A 243 19.26 17.61 17.67
N LYS A 244 19.70 17.61 18.95
CA LYS A 244 20.18 16.39 19.63
C LYS A 244 19.07 15.39 19.92
N ASN A 245 17.80 15.81 19.87
CA ASN A 245 16.62 14.99 20.10
C ASN A 245 16.09 14.32 18.80
N ILE A 246 16.91 14.24 17.74
CA ILE A 246 16.57 13.56 16.49
C ILE A 246 17.66 12.56 16.14
N SER A 247 17.27 11.31 15.90
CA SER A 247 18.16 10.25 15.46
C SER A 247 17.70 9.62 14.15
N PHE A 248 18.66 9.26 13.28
CA PHE A 248 18.43 8.52 12.04
C PHE A 248 19.08 7.16 12.18
N ILE A 249 18.27 6.10 12.08
CA ILE A 249 18.75 4.71 12.24
C ILE A 249 18.86 3.95 10.92
N GLY A 250 18.65 4.65 9.78
CA GLY A 250 18.69 4.02 8.47
C GLY A 250 17.52 3.07 8.22
N ARG A 251 17.66 2.25 7.19
CA ARG A 251 16.65 1.27 6.82
C ARG A 251 16.57 0.15 7.85
N VAL A 252 15.36 -0.18 8.29
CA VAL A 252 15.10 -1.29 9.21
C VAL A 252 14.56 -2.52 8.46
N GLU A 253 15.08 -3.70 8.78
CA GLU A 253 14.61 -4.96 8.20
C GLU A 253 13.25 -5.37 8.77
N ASN A 254 13.06 -5.17 10.06
CA ASN A 254 11.83 -5.52 10.77
C ASN A 254 11.11 -4.26 11.27
N PRO A 255 10.07 -3.78 10.54
CA PRO A 255 9.32 -2.59 10.94
C PRO A 255 8.59 -2.78 12.28
N TYR A 256 8.16 -3.99 12.60
CA TYR A 256 7.41 -4.28 13.83
C TYR A 256 8.29 -4.13 15.08
N ARG A 257 9.58 -4.51 14.99
CA ARG A 257 10.53 -4.29 16.09
C ARG A 257 10.76 -2.80 16.33
N PHE A 258 10.91 -2.02 15.25
CA PHE A 258 11.02 -0.57 15.35
C PHE A 258 9.75 0.05 15.95
N LEU A 259 8.57 -0.29 15.43
CA LEU A 259 7.30 0.21 15.96
C LEU A 259 7.15 -0.11 17.46
N SER A 260 7.54 -1.30 17.89
CA SER A 260 7.49 -1.68 19.31
C SER A 260 8.48 -0.90 20.20
N SER A 261 9.39 -0.09 19.64
CA SER A 261 10.36 0.71 20.41
C SER A 261 9.93 2.17 20.62
N ILE A 262 8.83 2.61 20.03
CA ILE A 262 8.32 3.97 20.09
C ILE A 262 6.96 4.03 20.82
N GLU A 263 6.59 5.21 21.32
CA GLU A 263 5.31 5.47 21.98
C GLU A 263 4.25 6.05 21.04
N LEU A 264 4.67 6.73 19.94
CA LEU A 264 3.78 7.36 18.98
C LEU A 264 4.39 7.30 17.57
N LEU A 265 3.65 6.80 16.59
CA LEU A 265 4.02 6.92 15.18
C LEU A 265 3.50 8.24 14.61
N VAL A 266 4.37 9.01 13.94
CA VAL A 266 3.98 10.24 13.24
C VAL A 266 4.08 10.05 11.73
N VAL A 267 2.99 10.33 11.01
CA VAL A 267 2.87 10.15 9.54
C VAL A 267 2.50 11.49 8.90
N PRO A 268 3.50 12.41 8.69
CA PRO A 268 3.25 13.77 8.22
C PRO A 268 3.16 13.84 6.69
N SER A 269 2.65 12.81 6.04
CA SER A 269 2.66 12.63 4.59
C SER A 269 1.93 13.76 3.86
N ILE A 270 2.51 14.22 2.75
CA ILE A 270 1.90 15.16 1.80
C ILE A 270 1.02 14.38 0.81
N ARG A 271 1.36 13.13 0.55
CA ARG A 271 0.62 12.19 -0.27
C ARG A 271 0.74 10.79 0.28
N GLU A 272 -0.39 10.11 0.48
CA GLU A 272 -0.41 8.75 0.98
C GLU A 272 -1.63 7.97 0.42
N PRO A 273 -1.47 7.13 -0.60
CA PRO A 273 -2.60 6.43 -1.22
C PRO A 273 -3.48 5.63 -0.25
N LEU A 274 -2.88 5.00 0.77
CA LEU A 274 -3.61 4.32 1.86
C LEU A 274 -2.92 4.52 3.21
N GLY A 275 -1.59 4.27 3.30
CA GLY A 275 -0.85 4.39 4.57
C GLY A 275 -0.63 3.04 5.27
N ASN A 276 -0.02 2.08 4.59
CA ASN A 276 0.24 0.75 5.17
C ASN A 276 0.97 0.80 6.52
N VAL A 277 1.81 1.81 6.74
CA VAL A 277 2.52 1.99 8.02
C VAL A 277 1.56 2.20 9.20
N CYS A 278 0.38 2.78 8.95
CA CYS A 278 -0.67 2.90 9.98
C CYS A 278 -1.27 1.52 10.32
N LEU A 279 -1.37 0.60 9.34
CA LEU A 279 -1.78 -0.78 9.60
C LEU A 279 -0.74 -1.52 10.44
N GLU A 280 0.55 -1.34 10.08
CA GLU A 280 1.69 -1.93 10.82
C GLU A 280 1.72 -1.43 12.27
N ALA A 281 1.48 -0.12 12.49
CA ALA A 281 1.39 0.48 13.81
C ALA A 281 0.20 -0.07 14.61
N GLY A 282 -0.99 -0.15 13.99
CA GLY A 282 -2.18 -0.72 14.62
C GLY A 282 -1.98 -2.17 15.05
N LEU A 283 -1.31 -2.99 14.21
CA LEU A 283 -0.98 -4.36 14.57
C LEU A 283 -0.11 -4.42 15.84
N CYS A 284 0.83 -3.47 15.98
CA CYS A 284 1.73 -3.38 17.15
C CYS A 284 1.13 -2.62 18.34
N ARG A 285 -0.12 -2.17 18.28
CA ARG A 285 -0.76 -1.29 19.27
C ARG A 285 0.02 -0.01 19.54
N ILE A 286 0.51 0.61 18.45
CA ILE A 286 1.17 1.91 18.50
C ILE A 286 0.19 2.97 18.00
N PRO A 287 -0.12 3.99 18.80
CA PRO A 287 -1.00 5.08 18.38
C PRO A 287 -0.39 5.88 17.24
N VAL A 288 -1.25 6.48 16.40
CA VAL A 288 -0.83 7.19 15.20
C VAL A 288 -1.32 8.63 15.22
N LEU A 289 -0.39 9.56 14.97
CA LEU A 289 -0.66 10.96 14.63
C LEU A 289 -0.32 11.16 13.16
N ALA A 290 -1.30 11.53 12.31
CA ALA A 290 -1.10 11.56 10.87
C ALA A 290 -1.70 12.78 10.18
N ALA A 291 -1.26 13.03 8.96
CA ALA A 291 -1.90 14.00 8.07
C ALA A 291 -3.30 13.52 7.65
N ASN A 292 -4.28 14.44 7.69
CA ASN A 292 -5.62 14.19 7.16
C ASN A 292 -5.61 14.36 5.63
N ILE A 293 -5.12 13.35 4.91
CA ILE A 293 -4.87 13.40 3.47
C ILE A 293 -5.09 12.04 2.81
N ASP A 294 -5.55 12.04 1.57
CA ASP A 294 -5.72 10.87 0.71
C ASP A 294 -6.40 9.70 1.45
N GLY A 295 -5.75 8.53 1.51
CA GLY A 295 -6.29 7.29 2.09
C GLY A 295 -6.00 7.09 3.58
N ILE A 296 -5.24 7.96 4.25
CA ILE A 296 -4.95 7.81 5.69
C ILE A 296 -6.23 7.75 6.53
N PRO A 297 -7.25 8.61 6.30
CA PRO A 297 -8.50 8.57 7.08
C PRO A 297 -9.36 7.31 6.87
N GLU A 298 -9.04 6.49 5.88
CA GLU A 298 -9.71 5.19 5.70
C GLU A 298 -9.25 4.18 6.78
N ILE A 299 -8.01 4.36 7.30
CA ILE A 299 -7.44 3.59 8.39
C ILE A 299 -7.66 4.29 9.73
N ILE A 300 -7.25 5.55 9.82
CA ILE A 300 -7.29 6.34 11.06
C ILE A 300 -8.59 7.13 11.11
N GLU A 301 -9.44 6.78 12.06
CA GLU A 301 -10.61 7.54 12.43
C GLU A 301 -10.24 8.56 13.50
N ASN A 302 -10.38 9.86 13.14
CA ASN A 302 -9.90 10.95 13.98
C ASN A 302 -10.52 10.92 15.39
N LYS A 303 -9.69 10.99 16.42
CA LYS A 303 -10.04 10.93 17.85
C LYS A 303 -10.69 9.60 18.32
N VAL A 304 -10.67 8.57 17.47
CA VAL A 304 -11.14 7.21 17.80
C VAL A 304 -10.00 6.20 17.71
N THR A 305 -9.35 6.09 16.53
CA THR A 305 -8.25 5.16 16.29
C THR A 305 -6.90 5.86 16.16
N GLY A 306 -6.85 7.18 16.36
CA GLY A 306 -5.68 8.01 16.26
C GLY A 306 -6.05 9.48 16.12
N GLU A 307 -5.07 10.32 15.84
CA GLU A 307 -5.28 11.77 15.67
C GLU A 307 -4.90 12.18 14.25
N LEU A 308 -5.73 13.01 13.61
CA LEU A 308 -5.51 13.54 12.26
C LEU A 308 -5.33 15.06 12.30
N ILE A 309 -4.32 15.55 11.57
CA ILE A 309 -4.04 16.98 11.40
C ILE A 309 -4.26 17.37 9.95
N ASN A 310 -5.01 18.43 9.70
CA ASN A 310 -5.18 18.98 8.35
C ASN A 310 -3.88 19.61 7.86
N ALA A 311 -3.54 19.32 6.61
CA ALA A 311 -2.42 19.95 5.92
C ALA A 311 -2.88 21.31 5.36
N THR A 312 -2.39 22.41 5.94
CA THR A 312 -2.81 23.79 5.64
C THR A 312 -1.72 24.63 4.98
N ASP A 313 -0.46 24.33 5.25
CA ASP A 313 0.66 25.17 4.85
C ASP A 313 1.13 24.86 3.43
N ARG A 314 1.70 25.86 2.78
CA ARG A 314 2.42 25.67 1.53
C ARG A 314 3.62 24.76 1.79
N ILE A 315 3.90 23.86 0.84
CA ILE A 315 5.01 22.95 0.96
C ILE A 315 6.31 23.72 0.78
N SER A 316 7.21 23.60 1.76
CA SER A 316 8.54 24.19 1.76
C SER A 316 9.58 23.09 1.94
N ILE A 317 10.01 22.50 0.85
CA ILE A 317 11.01 21.42 0.84
C ILE A 317 11.97 21.61 -0.32
N TYR A 318 13.26 21.38 -0.06
CA TYR A 318 14.24 21.24 -1.14
C TYR A 318 14.06 19.90 -1.86
N MET A 319 13.94 19.93 -3.18
CA MET A 319 13.81 18.74 -4.01
C MET A 319 15.07 18.55 -4.85
N PRO A 320 15.97 17.64 -4.48
CA PRO A 320 17.14 17.30 -5.30
C PRO A 320 16.70 16.59 -6.59
N GLU A 321 17.61 16.56 -7.56
CA GLU A 321 17.42 15.80 -8.78
C GLU A 321 17.16 14.32 -8.44
N GLY A 322 16.18 13.69 -9.11
CA GLY A 322 15.77 12.31 -8.85
C GLY A 322 14.78 12.12 -7.70
N ALA A 323 14.48 13.16 -6.90
CA ALA A 323 13.42 13.07 -5.88
C ALA A 323 12.06 12.79 -6.52
N VAL A 324 11.22 12.04 -5.82
CA VAL A 324 9.84 11.81 -6.26
C VAL A 324 9.11 13.15 -6.35
N PRO A 325 8.63 13.55 -7.53
CA PRO A 325 7.93 14.82 -7.66
C PRO A 325 6.65 14.83 -6.83
N LEU A 326 6.33 15.98 -6.27
CA LEU A 326 5.02 16.18 -5.65
C LEU A 326 3.93 16.08 -6.71
N PRO A 327 2.79 15.46 -6.41
CA PRO A 327 1.69 15.39 -7.34
C PRO A 327 1.03 16.78 -7.51
N ASN A 328 0.39 17.02 -8.65
CA ASN A 328 -0.39 18.24 -8.84
C ASN A 328 -1.63 18.29 -7.95
N PHE A 329 -2.17 17.13 -7.57
CA PHE A 329 -3.36 16.99 -6.76
C PHE A 329 -3.20 15.87 -5.74
N VAL A 330 -3.90 16.04 -4.62
CA VAL A 330 -4.17 15.05 -3.59
C VAL A 330 -5.68 15.02 -3.34
N VAL A 331 -6.16 13.98 -2.68
CA VAL A 331 -7.58 13.85 -2.34
C VAL A 331 -7.84 14.45 -0.97
N ASN A 332 -8.78 15.38 -0.89
CA ASN A 332 -9.34 15.85 0.37
C ASN A 332 -10.33 14.79 0.88
N PRO A 333 -10.08 14.15 2.03
CA PRO A 333 -10.92 13.05 2.49
C PRO A 333 -12.31 13.51 2.97
N THR A 334 -12.45 14.78 3.40
CA THR A 334 -13.71 15.30 3.93
C THR A 334 -14.76 15.53 2.85
N ASN A 335 -14.37 16.17 1.73
CA ASN A 335 -15.29 16.50 0.64
C ASN A 335 -15.11 15.63 -0.62
N GLN A 336 -14.15 14.71 -0.59
CA GLN A 336 -13.83 13.80 -1.69
C GLN A 336 -13.49 14.51 -3.01
N GLN A 337 -12.90 15.72 -2.93
CA GLN A 337 -12.46 16.50 -4.08
C GLN A 337 -10.92 16.49 -4.19
N LEU A 338 -10.44 16.79 -5.39
CA LEU A 338 -9.01 17.04 -5.60
C LEU A 338 -8.65 18.44 -5.07
N GLN A 339 -7.53 18.51 -4.40
CA GLN A 339 -6.95 19.75 -3.91
C GLN A 339 -5.47 19.83 -4.18
N ILE A 340 -4.91 21.04 -4.17
CA ILE A 340 -3.46 21.26 -4.26
C ILE A 340 -2.79 20.67 -3.01
N PRO A 341 -1.67 19.94 -3.17
CA PRO A 341 -0.92 19.38 -2.04
C PRO A 341 -0.47 20.48 -1.07
N ARG A 342 -0.61 20.17 0.22
CA ARG A 342 -0.16 21.02 1.32
C ARG A 342 0.55 20.17 2.36
N GLN A 343 1.33 20.82 3.24
CA GLN A 343 1.95 20.17 4.39
C GLN A 343 1.26 20.57 5.68
N ILE A 344 1.42 19.75 6.72
CA ILE A 344 1.00 20.11 8.08
C ILE A 344 1.82 21.34 8.55
N ASN A 345 1.19 22.25 9.31
CA ASN A 345 1.90 23.31 9.99
C ASN A 345 2.82 22.71 11.07
N PRO A 346 4.15 22.95 11.03
CA PRO A 346 5.10 22.33 11.97
C PRO A 346 4.83 22.69 13.44
N LEU A 347 4.43 23.92 13.73
CA LEU A 347 4.11 24.35 15.09
C LEU A 347 2.86 23.64 15.63
N LEU A 348 1.83 23.47 14.77
CA LEU A 348 0.64 22.71 15.15
C LEU A 348 0.99 21.24 15.39
N LEU A 349 1.84 20.65 14.56
CA LEU A 349 2.34 19.28 14.75
C LEU A 349 3.07 19.13 16.08
N ALA A 350 3.98 20.06 16.39
CA ALA A 350 4.71 20.06 17.66
C ALA A 350 3.78 20.16 18.87
N ARG A 351 2.81 21.09 18.85
CA ARG A 351 1.80 21.23 19.90
C ARG A 351 1.01 19.94 20.11
N LYS A 352 0.61 19.28 19.02
CA LYS A 352 -0.16 18.05 19.10
C LYS A 352 0.69 16.88 19.62
N ILE A 353 1.96 16.77 19.25
CA ILE A 353 2.91 15.80 19.82
C ILE A 353 3.04 16.01 21.34
N LEU A 354 3.26 17.25 21.78
CA LEU A 354 3.39 17.58 23.21
C LEU A 354 2.11 17.24 23.96
N GLU A 355 0.95 17.64 23.44
CA GLU A 355 -0.36 17.31 24.03
C GLU A 355 -0.56 15.80 24.22
N LEU A 356 -0.24 15.02 23.20
CA LEU A 356 -0.40 13.56 23.23
C LEU A 356 0.60 12.90 24.19
N SER A 357 1.84 13.42 24.29
CA SER A 357 2.84 12.87 25.24
C SER A 357 2.40 13.00 26.71
N GLU A 358 1.52 13.95 26.99
CA GLU A 358 0.96 14.18 28.35
C GLU A 358 -0.33 13.39 28.62
N LYS A 359 -0.84 12.63 27.63
CA LYS A 359 -2.12 11.91 27.69
C LYS A 359 -1.96 10.40 27.42
N PRO A 360 -1.26 9.64 28.25
CA PRO A 360 -0.99 8.22 28.00
C PRO A 360 -2.26 7.36 27.90
N ALA A 361 -3.29 7.66 28.70
CA ALA A 361 -4.57 6.93 28.61
C ALA A 361 -5.28 7.14 27.25
N LEU A 362 -5.16 8.34 26.65
CA LEU A 362 -5.70 8.63 25.33
C LEU A 362 -4.91 7.88 24.25
N LEU A 363 -3.59 7.84 24.37
CA LEU A 363 -2.73 7.07 23.45
C LEU A 363 -3.07 5.58 23.50
N GLU A 364 -3.28 5.02 24.68
CA GLU A 364 -3.69 3.63 24.84
C GLU A 364 -5.07 3.37 24.22
N TYR A 365 -6.03 4.25 24.43
CA TYR A 365 -7.35 4.19 23.80
C TYR A 365 -7.25 4.16 22.27
N TYR A 366 -6.45 5.06 21.66
CA TYR A 366 -6.23 5.07 20.22
C TYR A 366 -5.56 3.78 19.73
N ALA A 367 -4.56 3.32 20.44
CA ALA A 367 -3.80 2.13 20.09
C ALA A 367 -4.65 0.85 20.07
N GLU A 368 -5.50 0.66 21.09
CA GLU A 368 -6.37 -0.52 21.17
C GLU A 368 -7.49 -0.46 20.11
N ASN A 369 -8.10 0.70 19.88
CA ASN A 369 -9.12 0.85 18.83
C ASN A 369 -8.54 0.65 17.43
N LEU A 370 -7.35 1.19 17.16
CA LEU A 370 -6.66 0.96 15.89
C LEU A 370 -6.31 -0.52 15.70
N HIS A 371 -5.82 -1.16 16.78
CA HIS A 371 -5.52 -2.59 16.75
C HIS A 371 -6.76 -3.42 16.40
N SER A 372 -7.87 -3.19 17.08
CA SER A 372 -9.13 -3.89 16.80
C SER A 372 -9.57 -3.70 15.35
N LYS A 373 -9.56 -2.44 14.87
CA LYS A 373 -9.90 -2.14 13.45
C LYS A 373 -8.99 -2.87 12.46
N VAL A 374 -7.67 -2.97 12.75
CA VAL A 374 -6.73 -3.69 11.89
C VAL A 374 -6.98 -5.19 11.91
N MET A 375 -7.20 -5.77 13.09
CA MET A 375 -7.47 -7.20 13.24
C MET A 375 -8.77 -7.62 12.56
N ASP A 376 -9.82 -6.81 12.69
CA ASP A 376 -11.15 -7.13 12.19
C ASP A 376 -11.28 -6.88 10.68
N TYR A 377 -10.77 -5.73 10.20
CA TYR A 377 -11.03 -5.32 8.83
C TYR A 377 -9.81 -5.33 7.92
N PHE A 378 -8.60 -4.99 8.40
CA PHE A 378 -7.42 -4.89 7.54
C PHE A 378 -6.54 -6.15 7.57
N ASN A 379 -7.10 -7.31 7.92
CA ASN A 379 -6.36 -8.57 7.91
C ASN A 379 -6.20 -9.15 6.48
N ILE A 380 -5.12 -9.93 6.31
CA ILE A 380 -4.75 -10.49 5.00
C ILE A 380 -5.74 -11.57 4.51
N ASP A 381 -6.42 -12.26 5.42
CA ASP A 381 -7.37 -13.31 5.05
C ASP A 381 -8.65 -12.70 4.45
N ARG A 382 -9.16 -11.56 5.00
CA ARG A 382 -10.24 -10.77 4.38
C ARG A 382 -9.83 -10.30 2.98
N PHE A 383 -8.64 -9.66 2.84
CA PHE A 383 -8.14 -9.20 1.54
C PHE A 383 -8.07 -10.33 0.50
N SER A 384 -7.57 -11.50 0.91
CA SER A 384 -7.48 -12.68 0.06
C SER A 384 -8.85 -13.19 -0.36
N SER A 385 -9.80 -13.24 0.58
CA SER A 385 -11.18 -13.67 0.32
C SER A 385 -11.91 -12.75 -0.65
N GLU A 386 -11.74 -11.42 -0.51
CA GLU A 386 -12.32 -10.43 -1.44
C GLU A 386 -11.72 -10.56 -2.86
N LEU A 387 -10.39 -10.77 -2.98
CA LEU A 387 -9.77 -11.04 -4.28
C LEU A 387 -10.30 -12.34 -4.90
N HIS A 388 -10.42 -13.40 -4.13
CA HIS A 388 -10.97 -14.67 -4.61
C HIS A 388 -12.43 -14.53 -5.05
N ALA A 389 -13.24 -13.72 -4.35
CA ALA A 389 -14.62 -13.40 -4.75
C ALA A 389 -14.65 -12.71 -6.12
N VAL A 390 -13.77 -11.72 -6.33
CA VAL A 390 -13.62 -11.05 -7.64
C VAL A 390 -13.23 -12.03 -8.74
N TYR A 391 -12.30 -12.93 -8.49
CA TYR A 391 -11.89 -13.91 -9.50
C TYR A 391 -13.03 -14.88 -9.86
N ARG A 392 -13.81 -15.33 -8.87
CA ARG A 392 -15.01 -16.16 -9.12
C ARG A 392 -16.06 -15.41 -9.94
N GLU A 393 -16.34 -14.14 -9.59
CA GLU A 393 -17.30 -13.29 -10.31
C GLU A 393 -16.92 -13.12 -11.79
N ILE A 394 -15.65 -12.85 -12.09
CA ILE A 394 -15.16 -12.75 -13.47
C ILE A 394 -15.32 -14.07 -14.21
N ASN A 395 -15.11 -15.19 -13.55
CA ASN A 395 -15.27 -16.52 -14.15
C ASN A 395 -16.72 -16.87 -14.42
N THR A 396 -17.64 -16.60 -13.49
CA THR A 396 -19.08 -16.92 -13.64
C THR A 396 -19.77 -16.04 -14.68
N SER A 397 -19.41 -14.77 -14.81
CA SER A 397 -19.97 -13.89 -15.84
C SER A 397 -19.66 -14.34 -17.28
N LYS A 398 -18.69 -15.26 -17.48
CA LYS A 398 -18.42 -15.92 -18.76
C LYS A 398 -19.46 -17.01 -19.11
N SER A 399 -19.93 -17.75 -18.10
CA SER A 399 -20.87 -18.84 -18.31
C SER A 399 -22.25 -18.35 -18.80
N ILE A 400 -22.58 -17.10 -18.50
CA ILE A 400 -23.86 -16.49 -18.92
C ILE A 400 -23.77 -15.99 -20.35
N THR A 401 -22.66 -15.37 -20.76
CA THR A 401 -22.46 -14.92 -22.17
C THR A 401 -22.37 -16.09 -23.15
N HIS A 402 -21.74 -17.20 -22.78
CA HIS A 402 -21.70 -18.39 -23.63
C HIS A 402 -23.02 -19.14 -23.77
N LYS A 403 -24.00 -18.94 -22.85
CA LYS A 403 -25.35 -19.52 -22.98
C LYS A 403 -26.32 -18.69 -23.82
N ILE A 404 -25.95 -17.47 -24.16
CA ILE A 404 -26.76 -16.54 -24.99
C ILE A 404 -26.32 -16.61 -26.47
N ASP A 405 -25.06 -17.05 -26.73
CA ASP A 405 -24.47 -17.16 -28.07
C ASP A 405 -24.59 -18.58 -28.69
N ASN A 406 -25.25 -19.52 -28.03
CA ASN A 406 -25.66 -20.85 -28.51
C ASN A 406 -27.19 -20.99 -28.44
#